data_70e455b84132aa86098dbdd3396167ba
#
_entry.id   70e455b84132aa86098dbdd3396167ba
#
_cell.length_a   1.000
_cell.length_b   1.000
_cell.length_c   1.000
_cell.angle_alpha   90.00
_cell.angle_beta   90.00
_cell.angle_gamma   90.00
#
_symmetry.space_group_name_H-M   'P 1'
#
loop_
_entity.id
_entity.type
_entity.pdbx_description
1 polymer ?
#
loop_
_entity_poly.entity_id
_entity_poly.type
_entity_poly.pdbx_seq_one_letter_code
_entity_poly.pdbx_strand_id
1 'polypeptide(L)'
;PDRPARRRLPGVDAARGIALLGMITVHVVDPVTADGAPHPAFLWFAGRASVLFVLLAGVGLALSTGGATPATGVRRAALRRRIARRAGLLFVLGLACGTLGVPVAVILCHYALLFLLALPLLGLRARTLGVIAGAWLVLGPVLVFAVVAAAQSAVGRQEFFVGGRLWLSPGPADLLRPGLLLADLTVTGYY
;
A
#
# COMPACT_ATOMS: atom_id res chain seq x y z
N PRO A 1 32.99 6.89 18.42
CA PRO A 1 32.86 7.19 16.99
C PRO A 1 31.43 7.65 16.73
N ASP A 2 31.26 8.98 16.59
CA ASP A 2 29.99 9.62 16.34
C ASP A 2 29.42 9.14 15.01
N ARG A 3 28.27 8.48 15.07
CA ARG A 3 27.48 8.17 13.88
C ARG A 3 26.99 9.51 13.30
N PRO A 4 27.30 9.84 12.03
CA PRO A 4 26.79 11.06 11.44
C PRO A 4 25.27 11.06 11.59
N ALA A 5 24.72 12.12 12.18
CA ALA A 5 23.29 12.31 12.36
C ALA A 5 22.60 12.14 11.01
N ARG A 6 21.65 11.20 10.90
CA ARG A 6 20.87 11.01 9.67
C ARG A 6 20.21 12.33 9.32
N ARG A 7 20.61 12.94 8.22
CA ARG A 7 20.02 14.19 7.72
C ARG A 7 18.53 13.95 7.49
N ARG A 8 17.70 14.51 8.35
CA ARG A 8 16.25 14.52 8.17
C ARG A 8 15.93 15.34 6.92
N LEU A 9 14.93 14.90 6.17
CA LEU A 9 14.41 15.61 5.00
C LEU A 9 13.04 16.19 5.37
N PRO A 10 12.99 17.44 5.86
CA PRO A 10 11.74 18.03 6.37
C PRO A 10 10.60 18.00 5.35
N GLY A 11 10.90 18.15 4.06
CA GLY A 11 9.90 18.05 3.00
C GLY A 11 9.24 16.68 2.89
N VAL A 12 9.99 15.58 3.13
CA VAL A 12 9.42 14.23 3.12
C VAL A 12 8.54 14.02 4.35
N ASP A 13 8.94 14.55 5.51
CA ASP A 13 8.15 14.43 6.73
C ASP A 13 6.88 15.28 6.65
N ALA A 14 6.94 16.49 6.08
CA ALA A 14 5.78 17.33 5.81
C ALA A 14 4.81 16.66 4.82
N ALA A 15 5.32 16.12 3.72
CA ALA A 15 4.49 15.41 2.74
C ALA A 15 3.79 14.18 3.34
N ARG A 16 4.45 13.46 4.26
CA ARG A 16 3.81 12.36 5.02
C ARG A 16 2.69 12.87 5.92
N GLY A 17 2.90 14.00 6.59
CA GLY A 17 1.85 14.64 7.40
C GLY A 17 0.63 15.00 6.55
N ILE A 18 0.83 15.60 5.38
CA ILE A 18 -0.25 15.94 4.44
C ILE A 18 -0.98 14.67 3.97
N ALA A 19 -0.24 13.63 3.59
CA ALA A 19 -0.82 12.36 3.18
C ALA A 19 -1.66 11.74 4.30
N LEU A 20 -1.18 11.77 5.54
CA LEU A 20 -1.92 11.26 6.71
C LEU A 20 -3.19 12.07 6.97
N LEU A 21 -3.12 13.39 6.94
CA LEU A 21 -4.29 14.26 7.07
C LEU A 21 -5.31 13.99 5.97
N GLY A 22 -4.86 13.83 4.71
CA GLY A 22 -5.74 13.46 3.61
C GLY A 22 -6.39 12.09 3.80
N MET A 23 -5.66 11.11 4.32
CA MET A 23 -6.21 9.79 4.68
C MET A 23 -7.29 9.91 5.77
N ILE A 24 -7.05 10.70 6.81
CA ILE A 24 -8.05 10.96 7.86
C ILE A 24 -9.29 11.62 7.26
N THR A 25 -9.10 12.62 6.40
CA THR A 25 -10.21 13.35 5.75
C THR A 25 -11.13 12.41 4.99
N VAL A 26 -10.59 11.50 4.16
CA VAL A 26 -11.44 10.58 3.38
C VAL A 26 -12.13 9.50 4.21
N HIS A 27 -11.74 9.31 5.47
CA HIS A 27 -12.38 8.36 6.37
C HIS A 27 -13.41 9.03 7.31
N VAL A 28 -13.32 10.33 7.50
CA VAL A 28 -14.18 11.09 8.44
C VAL A 28 -15.22 11.92 7.69
N VAL A 29 -14.90 12.39 6.49
CA VAL A 29 -15.78 13.25 5.69
C VAL A 29 -16.62 12.39 4.75
N ASP A 30 -17.93 12.59 4.78
CA ASP A 30 -18.82 11.91 3.84
C ASP A 30 -18.49 12.26 2.38
N PRO A 31 -18.55 11.28 1.45
CA PRO A 31 -18.29 11.52 0.03
C PRO A 31 -19.23 12.54 -0.61
N VAL A 32 -20.44 12.67 -0.07
CA VAL A 32 -21.50 13.56 -0.54
C VAL A 32 -21.99 14.47 0.58
N THR A 33 -22.35 15.68 0.21
CA THR A 33 -22.99 16.67 1.10
C THR A 33 -24.47 16.37 1.31
N ALA A 34 -25.12 17.02 2.26
CA ALA A 34 -26.54 16.81 2.57
C ALA A 34 -27.48 17.08 1.37
N ASP A 35 -27.09 17.89 0.43
CA ASP A 35 -27.78 18.19 -0.83
C ASP A 35 -27.44 17.21 -1.98
N GLY A 36 -26.65 16.16 -1.69
CA GLY A 36 -26.28 15.11 -2.65
C GLY A 36 -25.13 15.50 -3.59
N ALA A 37 -24.50 16.66 -3.41
CA ALA A 37 -23.34 17.05 -4.20
C ALA A 37 -22.05 16.36 -3.69
N PRO A 38 -21.05 16.14 -4.56
CA PRO A 38 -19.75 15.60 -4.12
C PRO A 38 -19.06 16.55 -3.13
N HIS A 39 -18.60 16.00 -2.01
CA HIS A 39 -17.93 16.81 -0.98
C HIS A 39 -16.54 17.25 -1.44
N PRO A 40 -16.22 18.56 -1.52
CA PRO A 40 -14.96 19.05 -2.07
C PRO A 40 -13.72 18.50 -1.36
N ALA A 41 -13.72 18.45 -0.03
CA ALA A 41 -12.59 17.91 0.74
C ALA A 41 -12.35 16.42 0.46
N PHE A 42 -13.42 15.63 0.30
CA PHE A 42 -13.31 14.23 -0.10
C PHE A 42 -12.69 14.10 -1.50
N LEU A 43 -13.19 14.87 -2.50
CA LEU A 43 -12.68 14.84 -3.87
C LEU A 43 -11.18 15.21 -3.98
N TRP A 44 -10.72 16.15 -3.14
CA TRP A 44 -9.30 16.55 -3.14
C TRP A 44 -8.37 15.43 -2.70
N PHE A 45 -8.76 14.62 -1.74
CA PHE A 45 -7.89 13.63 -1.11
C PHE A 45 -8.18 12.18 -1.54
N ALA A 46 -9.38 11.88 -2.06
CA ALA A 46 -9.76 10.54 -2.50
C ALA A 46 -8.77 9.97 -3.53
N GLY A 47 -8.20 8.82 -3.24
CA GLY A 47 -7.16 8.16 -4.04
C GLY A 47 -5.78 8.83 -3.97
N ARG A 48 -5.70 10.15 -3.94
CA ARG A 48 -4.41 10.88 -3.96
C ARG A 48 -3.63 10.73 -2.67
N ALA A 49 -4.31 10.74 -1.52
CA ALA A 49 -3.67 10.60 -0.22
C ALA A 49 -3.01 9.23 -0.05
N SER A 50 -3.68 8.15 -0.46
CA SER A 50 -3.14 6.79 -0.41
C SER A 50 -1.94 6.61 -1.34
N VAL A 51 -2.03 7.09 -2.59
CA VAL A 51 -0.93 7.06 -3.56
C VAL A 51 0.28 7.84 -3.04
N LEU A 52 0.08 9.05 -2.52
CA LEU A 52 1.16 9.85 -1.94
C LEU A 52 1.81 9.12 -0.77
N PHE A 53 1.01 8.48 0.09
CA PHE A 53 1.53 7.76 1.24
C PHE A 53 2.37 6.54 0.82
N VAL A 54 1.94 5.78 -0.20
CA VAL A 54 2.71 4.66 -0.79
C VAL A 54 4.02 5.14 -1.40
N LEU A 55 3.98 6.21 -2.18
CA LEU A 55 5.18 6.84 -2.76
C LEU A 55 6.18 7.21 -1.67
N LEU A 56 5.73 7.88 -0.62
CA LEU A 56 6.59 8.30 0.48
C LEU A 56 7.12 7.12 1.31
N ALA A 57 6.36 6.02 1.40
CA ALA A 57 6.85 4.77 1.98
C ALA A 57 8.01 4.19 1.16
N GLY A 58 7.89 4.18 -0.17
CA GLY A 58 8.95 3.78 -1.10
C GLY A 58 10.20 4.66 -0.98
N VAL A 59 10.03 5.99 -0.95
CA VAL A 59 11.13 6.95 -0.74
C VAL A 59 11.81 6.69 0.61
N GLY A 60 11.04 6.51 1.67
CA GLY A 60 11.57 6.20 3.01
C GLY A 60 12.33 4.87 3.06
N LEU A 61 11.86 3.88 2.30
CA LEU A 61 12.53 2.60 2.16
C LEU A 61 13.86 2.78 1.43
N ALA A 62 13.90 3.49 0.30
CA ALA A 62 15.10 3.78 -0.46
C ALA A 62 16.14 4.53 0.39
N LEU A 63 15.74 5.59 1.09
CA LEU A 63 16.62 6.37 1.96
C LEU A 63 17.17 5.52 3.13
N SER A 64 16.37 4.63 3.69
CA SER A 64 16.77 3.75 4.80
C SER A 64 17.73 2.65 4.39
N THR A 65 17.73 2.27 3.10
CA THR A 65 18.53 1.16 2.56
C THR A 65 19.80 1.60 1.83
N GLY A 66 20.11 2.90 1.83
CA GLY A 66 21.36 3.45 1.30
C GLY A 66 21.19 4.52 0.21
N GLY A 67 19.97 4.81 -0.23
CA GLY A 67 19.71 5.85 -1.23
C GLY A 67 20.43 5.56 -2.56
N ALA A 68 21.27 6.50 -3.00
CA ALA A 68 22.03 6.39 -4.26
C ALA A 68 23.08 5.27 -4.25
N THR A 69 23.53 4.83 -3.07
CA THR A 69 24.51 3.75 -2.89
C THR A 69 23.85 2.55 -2.19
N PRO A 70 23.25 1.62 -2.96
CA PRO A 70 22.54 0.49 -2.39
C PRO A 70 23.44 -0.38 -1.50
N ALA A 71 22.91 -0.83 -0.38
CA ALA A 71 23.60 -1.75 0.52
C ALA A 71 23.81 -3.11 -0.18
N THR A 72 24.99 -3.71 0.05
CA THR A 72 25.37 -5.02 -0.50
C THR A 72 25.70 -6.02 0.60
N GLY A 73 25.86 -7.29 0.25
CA GLY A 73 26.33 -8.34 1.14
C GLY A 73 25.52 -8.47 2.43
N VAL A 74 26.22 -8.66 3.55
CA VAL A 74 25.62 -8.89 4.89
C VAL A 74 24.70 -7.74 5.31
N ARG A 75 25.07 -6.50 4.99
CA ARG A 75 24.24 -5.32 5.32
C ARG A 75 22.89 -5.37 4.60
N ARG A 76 22.86 -5.75 3.31
CA ARG A 76 21.63 -5.93 2.54
C ARG A 76 20.74 -7.02 3.16
N ALA A 77 21.32 -8.15 3.56
CA ALA A 77 20.59 -9.23 4.21
C ALA A 77 19.96 -8.80 5.56
N ALA A 78 20.71 -8.03 6.35
CA ALA A 78 20.22 -7.49 7.62
C ALA A 78 19.06 -6.50 7.41
N LEU A 79 19.15 -5.63 6.40
CA LEU A 79 18.09 -4.69 6.04
C LEU A 79 16.84 -5.42 5.55
N ARG A 80 16.96 -6.43 4.68
CA ARG A 80 15.86 -7.27 4.23
C ARG A 80 15.13 -7.93 5.40
N ARG A 81 15.87 -8.52 6.35
CA ARG A 81 15.26 -9.12 7.56
C ARG A 81 14.53 -8.10 8.43
N ARG A 82 15.08 -6.89 8.57
CA ARG A 82 14.42 -5.81 9.33
C ARG A 82 13.12 -5.37 8.66
N ILE A 83 13.12 -5.20 7.32
CA ILE A 83 11.93 -4.82 6.57
C ILE A 83 10.89 -5.93 6.59
N ALA A 84 11.29 -7.21 6.42
CA ALA A 84 10.39 -8.35 6.51
C ALA A 84 9.72 -8.46 7.88
N ARG A 85 10.46 -8.27 8.98
CA ARG A 85 9.88 -8.23 10.34
C ARG A 85 8.88 -7.10 10.50
N ARG A 86 9.21 -5.90 9.99
CA ARG A 86 8.28 -4.76 10.02
C ARG A 86 7.02 -5.05 9.20
N ALA A 87 7.15 -5.67 8.03
CA ALA A 87 6.01 -6.09 7.22
C ALA A 87 5.14 -7.10 7.97
N GLY A 88 5.73 -8.12 8.60
CA GLY A 88 5.01 -9.08 9.43
C GLY A 88 4.24 -8.43 10.57
N LEU A 89 4.85 -7.48 11.29
CA LEU A 89 4.17 -6.74 12.37
C LEU A 89 3.00 -5.90 11.83
N LEU A 90 3.19 -5.22 10.70
CA LEU A 90 2.12 -4.45 10.05
C LEU A 90 0.98 -5.35 9.59
N PHE A 91 1.29 -6.54 9.08
CA PHE A 91 0.28 -7.50 8.65
C PHE A 91 -0.55 -8.00 9.84
N VAL A 92 0.09 -8.42 10.92
CA VAL A 92 -0.60 -8.87 12.14
C VAL A 92 -1.45 -7.75 12.74
N LEU A 93 -0.90 -6.53 12.81
CA LEU A 93 -1.65 -5.36 13.27
C LEU A 93 -2.84 -5.04 12.37
N GLY A 94 -2.67 -5.15 11.05
CA GLY A 94 -3.75 -4.97 10.08
C GLY A 94 -4.89 -5.96 10.29
N LEU A 95 -4.57 -7.24 10.46
CA LEU A 95 -5.56 -8.28 10.76
C LEU A 95 -6.27 -8.01 12.11
N ALA A 96 -5.53 -7.59 13.13
CA ALA A 96 -6.12 -7.23 14.41
C ALA A 96 -7.07 -6.02 14.29
N CYS A 97 -6.68 -4.98 13.54
CA CYS A 97 -7.57 -3.86 13.26
C CYS A 97 -8.83 -4.28 12.49
N GLY A 98 -8.72 -5.25 11.58
CA GLY A 98 -9.86 -5.80 10.84
C GLY A 98 -10.91 -6.46 11.74
N THR A 99 -10.56 -6.91 12.95
CA THR A 99 -11.53 -7.48 13.92
C THR A 99 -12.39 -6.43 14.60
N LEU A 100 -12.03 -5.15 14.54
CA LEU A 100 -12.74 -4.08 15.24
C LEU A 100 -14.12 -3.77 14.63
N GLY A 101 -14.41 -4.27 13.42
CA GLY A 101 -15.72 -4.10 12.77
C GLY A 101 -16.07 -2.64 12.43
N VAL A 102 -15.09 -1.74 12.43
CA VAL A 102 -15.28 -0.34 12.06
C VAL A 102 -15.35 -0.21 10.53
N PRO A 103 -16.19 0.69 9.98
CA PRO A 103 -16.30 0.91 8.54
C PRO A 103 -15.13 1.74 7.99
N VAL A 104 -13.91 1.39 8.39
CA VAL A 104 -12.67 2.05 7.97
C VAL A 104 -11.79 1.02 7.28
N ALA A 105 -11.36 1.34 6.08
CA ALA A 105 -10.48 0.49 5.32
C ALA A 105 -9.10 0.35 5.96
N VAL A 106 -8.70 -0.89 6.28
CA VAL A 106 -7.43 -1.19 6.94
C VAL A 106 -6.35 -1.43 5.88
N ILE A 107 -5.62 -0.37 5.54
CA ILE A 107 -4.54 -0.41 4.52
C ILE A 107 -3.26 -1.12 4.99
N LEU A 108 -3.14 -1.49 6.28
CA LEU A 108 -1.92 -2.03 6.86
C LEU A 108 -1.48 -3.35 6.22
N CYS A 109 -2.41 -4.23 5.87
CA CYS A 109 -2.12 -5.50 5.20
C CYS A 109 -1.54 -5.26 3.80
N HIS A 110 -2.07 -4.30 3.05
CA HIS A 110 -1.56 -3.89 1.74
C HIS A 110 -0.13 -3.33 1.85
N TYR A 111 0.13 -2.50 2.86
CA TYR A 111 1.49 -2.00 3.13
C TYR A 111 2.47 -3.11 3.47
N ALA A 112 2.04 -4.09 4.27
CA ALA A 112 2.87 -5.23 4.59
C ALA A 112 3.27 -5.99 3.32
N LEU A 113 2.31 -6.24 2.43
CA LEU A 113 2.56 -6.89 1.15
C LEU A 113 3.51 -6.07 0.27
N LEU A 114 3.28 -4.76 0.13
CA LEU A 114 4.15 -3.88 -0.64
C LEU A 114 5.59 -3.87 -0.12
N PHE A 115 5.79 -3.90 1.20
CA PHE A 115 7.14 -4.02 1.78
C PHE A 115 7.78 -5.38 1.46
N LEU A 116 7.03 -6.47 1.44
CA LEU A 116 7.54 -7.78 1.04
C LEU A 116 7.91 -7.80 -0.44
N LEU A 117 7.06 -7.26 -1.32
CA LEU A 117 7.33 -7.13 -2.75
C LEU A 117 8.52 -6.21 -3.05
N ALA A 118 8.80 -5.26 -2.19
CA ALA A 118 9.98 -4.40 -2.32
C ALA A 118 11.30 -5.10 -1.95
N LEU A 119 11.28 -6.22 -1.21
CA LEU A 119 12.51 -6.91 -0.76
C LEU A 119 13.43 -7.34 -1.91
N PRO A 120 12.96 -7.96 -3.02
CA PRO A 120 13.82 -8.30 -4.14
C PRO A 120 14.38 -7.08 -4.85
N LEU A 121 13.67 -5.95 -4.84
CA LEU A 121 14.06 -4.71 -5.51
C LEU A 121 15.17 -3.96 -4.76
N LEU A 122 15.38 -4.27 -3.48
CA LEU A 122 16.44 -3.66 -2.68
C LEU A 122 17.81 -4.00 -3.23
N GLY A 123 18.57 -2.97 -3.60
CA GLY A 123 19.91 -3.09 -4.16
C GLY A 123 19.95 -3.14 -5.68
N LEU A 124 18.83 -2.98 -6.36
CA LEU A 124 18.81 -2.73 -7.80
C LEU A 124 19.28 -1.29 -8.10
N ARG A 125 19.84 -1.10 -9.28
CA ARG A 125 20.27 0.22 -9.76
C ARG A 125 19.04 1.09 -10.05
N ALA A 126 19.17 2.41 -9.87
CA ALA A 126 18.08 3.35 -10.11
C ALA A 126 17.49 3.23 -11.53
N ARG A 127 18.34 3.00 -12.55
CA ARG A 127 17.88 2.77 -13.93
C ARG A 127 17.00 1.53 -14.05
N THR A 128 17.38 0.42 -13.42
CA THR A 128 16.58 -0.82 -13.42
C THR A 128 15.25 -0.61 -12.71
N LEU A 129 15.26 0.07 -11.56
CA LEU A 129 14.03 0.43 -10.85
C LEU A 129 13.12 1.33 -11.68
N GLY A 130 13.70 2.31 -12.41
CA GLY A 130 12.97 3.17 -13.33
C GLY A 130 12.29 2.40 -14.46
N VAL A 131 13.02 1.44 -15.06
CA VAL A 131 12.45 0.56 -16.10
C VAL A 131 11.32 -0.30 -15.56
N ILE A 132 11.50 -0.91 -14.37
CA ILE A 132 10.47 -1.71 -13.72
C ILE A 132 9.23 -0.84 -13.42
N ALA A 133 9.44 0.36 -12.87
CA ALA A 133 8.35 1.28 -12.56
C ALA A 133 7.61 1.74 -13.82
N GLY A 134 8.34 2.09 -14.90
CA GLY A 134 7.74 2.47 -16.18
C GLY A 134 6.96 1.32 -16.82
N ALA A 135 7.52 0.12 -16.81
CA ALA A 135 6.83 -1.07 -17.30
C ALA A 135 5.55 -1.34 -16.49
N TRP A 136 5.61 -1.24 -15.15
CA TRP A 136 4.46 -1.45 -14.28
C TRP A 136 3.38 -0.37 -14.44
N LEU A 137 3.78 0.86 -14.74
CA LEU A 137 2.83 1.95 -15.01
C LEU A 137 1.92 1.64 -16.21
N VAL A 138 2.45 0.93 -17.21
CA VAL A 138 1.70 0.56 -18.43
C VAL A 138 1.02 -0.81 -18.26
N LEU A 139 1.76 -1.80 -17.79
CA LEU A 139 1.27 -3.18 -17.69
C LEU A 139 0.33 -3.38 -16.49
N GLY A 140 0.55 -2.65 -15.38
CA GLY A 140 -0.26 -2.79 -14.16
C GLY A 140 -1.76 -2.60 -14.40
N PRO A 141 -2.22 -1.48 -14.96
CA PRO A 141 -3.62 -1.25 -15.26
C PRO A 141 -4.21 -2.31 -16.20
N VAL A 142 -3.45 -2.73 -17.21
CA VAL A 142 -3.89 -3.76 -18.17
C VAL A 142 -4.09 -5.11 -17.49
N LEU A 143 -3.13 -5.51 -16.64
CA LEU A 143 -3.21 -6.75 -15.87
C LEU A 143 -4.37 -6.74 -14.88
N VAL A 144 -4.52 -5.65 -14.12
CA VAL A 144 -5.65 -5.48 -13.18
C VAL A 144 -6.97 -5.58 -13.92
N PHE A 145 -7.13 -4.87 -15.03
CA PHE A 145 -8.33 -4.92 -15.85
C PHE A 145 -8.60 -6.34 -16.35
N ALA A 146 -7.59 -7.03 -16.88
CA ALA A 146 -7.73 -8.39 -17.39
C ALA A 146 -8.12 -9.39 -16.29
N VAL A 147 -7.49 -9.30 -15.11
CA VAL A 147 -7.80 -10.19 -13.98
C VAL A 147 -9.20 -9.91 -13.43
N VAL A 148 -9.58 -8.65 -13.27
CA VAL A 148 -10.93 -8.27 -12.82
C VAL A 148 -11.98 -8.74 -13.81
N ALA A 149 -11.77 -8.54 -15.12
CA ALA A 149 -12.68 -9.00 -16.16
C ALA A 149 -12.83 -10.53 -16.15
N ALA A 150 -11.72 -11.27 -16.03
CA ALA A 150 -11.73 -12.72 -15.94
C ALA A 150 -12.45 -13.20 -14.66
N ALA A 151 -12.21 -12.59 -13.52
CA ALA A 151 -12.88 -12.91 -12.26
C ALA A 151 -14.39 -12.64 -12.34
N GLN A 152 -14.79 -11.50 -12.89
CA GLN A 152 -16.21 -11.17 -13.08
C GLN A 152 -16.93 -12.13 -14.03
N SER A 153 -16.25 -12.63 -15.06
CA SER A 153 -16.81 -13.62 -15.97
C SER A 153 -16.96 -15.02 -15.33
N ALA A 154 -16.07 -15.34 -14.39
CA ALA A 154 -16.07 -16.67 -13.73
C ALA A 154 -17.09 -16.77 -12.58
N VAL A 155 -17.28 -15.69 -11.80
CA VAL A 155 -18.09 -15.69 -10.56
C VAL A 155 -19.41 -14.93 -10.74
N GLY A 156 -19.56 -14.18 -11.81
CA GLY A 156 -20.69 -13.26 -12.00
C GLY A 156 -20.42 -11.89 -11.39
N ARG A 157 -20.90 -10.84 -12.10
CA ARG A 157 -20.64 -9.44 -11.72
C ARG A 157 -21.15 -9.09 -10.33
N GLN A 158 -22.34 -9.59 -9.99
CA GLN A 158 -23.00 -9.26 -8.74
C GLN A 158 -22.31 -9.92 -7.54
N GLU A 159 -21.91 -11.19 -7.67
CA GLU A 159 -21.20 -11.93 -6.63
C GLU A 159 -19.78 -11.38 -6.41
N PHE A 160 -19.11 -10.93 -7.48
CA PHE A 160 -17.79 -10.32 -7.39
C PHE A 160 -17.82 -9.05 -6.52
N PHE A 161 -18.81 -8.18 -6.70
CA PHE A 161 -18.95 -6.95 -5.92
C PHE A 161 -19.51 -7.18 -4.49
N VAL A 162 -20.34 -8.17 -4.30
CA VAL A 162 -20.88 -8.52 -2.96
C VAL A 162 -19.85 -9.28 -2.12
N GLY A 163 -19.00 -10.10 -2.75
CA GLY A 163 -17.88 -10.79 -2.09
C GLY A 163 -16.75 -9.87 -1.64
N GLY A 164 -16.70 -8.64 -2.13
CA GLY A 164 -15.63 -7.66 -1.88
C GLY A 164 -15.59 -7.03 -0.48
N ARG A 165 -16.09 -7.71 0.54
CA ARG A 165 -15.92 -7.28 1.95
C ARG A 165 -14.48 -7.40 2.44
N LEU A 166 -13.65 -8.21 1.77
CA LEU A 166 -12.25 -8.44 2.17
C LEU A 166 -11.39 -7.18 2.04
N TRP A 167 -11.62 -6.37 1.02
CA TRP A 167 -10.82 -5.17 0.75
C TRP A 167 -11.01 -4.01 1.73
N LEU A 168 -12.09 -4.00 2.50
CA LEU A 168 -12.32 -2.98 3.52
C LEU A 168 -11.54 -3.28 4.80
N SER A 169 -11.55 -4.52 5.28
CA SER A 169 -10.99 -4.87 6.59
C SER A 169 -10.65 -6.37 6.64
N PRO A 170 -9.51 -6.81 6.06
CA PRO A 170 -9.11 -8.21 6.18
C PRO A 170 -8.94 -8.58 7.65
N GLY A 171 -9.56 -9.70 8.05
CA GLY A 171 -9.52 -10.24 9.40
C GLY A 171 -8.77 -11.57 9.47
N PRO A 172 -8.56 -12.13 10.67
CA PRO A 172 -7.89 -13.43 10.85
C PRO A 172 -8.58 -14.58 10.13
N ALA A 173 -9.90 -14.54 9.96
CA ALA A 173 -10.66 -15.57 9.26
C ALA A 173 -10.32 -15.65 7.77
N ASP A 174 -9.84 -14.55 7.17
CA ASP A 174 -9.47 -14.51 5.75
C ASP A 174 -8.17 -15.27 5.46
N LEU A 175 -7.37 -15.54 6.50
CA LEU A 175 -6.20 -16.43 6.40
C LEU A 175 -6.57 -17.86 6.01
N LEU A 176 -7.82 -18.29 6.27
CA LEU A 176 -8.34 -19.58 5.85
C LEU A 176 -8.62 -19.64 4.34
N ARG A 177 -8.62 -18.48 3.66
CA ARG A 177 -8.87 -18.33 2.22
C ARG A 177 -7.72 -17.58 1.55
N PRO A 178 -6.48 -18.10 1.59
CA PRO A 178 -5.29 -17.36 1.19
C PRO A 178 -5.32 -16.89 -0.27
N GLY A 179 -5.96 -17.64 -1.16
CA GLY A 179 -6.12 -17.24 -2.57
C GLY A 179 -6.99 -15.98 -2.74
N LEU A 180 -8.09 -15.90 -2.01
CA LEU A 180 -8.96 -14.71 -2.01
C LEU A 180 -8.27 -13.51 -1.37
N LEU A 181 -7.59 -13.73 -0.24
CA LEU A 181 -6.83 -12.67 0.44
C LEU A 181 -5.72 -12.11 -0.46
N LEU A 182 -4.98 -12.97 -1.15
CA LEU A 182 -3.95 -12.53 -2.11
C LEU A 182 -4.55 -11.77 -3.29
N ALA A 183 -5.65 -12.26 -3.87
CA ALA A 183 -6.32 -11.58 -4.97
C ALA A 183 -6.80 -10.19 -4.53
N ASP A 184 -7.36 -10.09 -3.34
CA ASP A 184 -7.83 -8.84 -2.76
C ASP A 184 -6.69 -7.85 -2.52
N LEU A 185 -5.60 -8.30 -1.88
CA LEU A 185 -4.43 -7.47 -1.60
C LEU A 185 -3.64 -7.04 -2.85
N THR A 186 -3.81 -7.73 -3.99
CA THR A 186 -3.01 -7.47 -5.21
C THR A 186 -3.82 -6.87 -6.35
N VAL A 187 -5.09 -7.20 -6.48
CA VAL A 187 -5.90 -6.91 -7.67
C VAL A 187 -7.15 -6.11 -7.37
N THR A 188 -7.92 -6.51 -6.35
CA THR A 188 -9.21 -5.89 -6.03
C THR A 188 -9.11 -4.83 -4.95
N GLY A 189 -7.96 -4.80 -4.23
CA GLY A 189 -7.70 -3.87 -3.15
C GLY A 189 -7.46 -2.45 -3.66
N TYR A 190 -8.11 -1.53 -3.12
CA TYR A 190 -7.86 -0.15 -2.76
C TYR A 190 -7.25 0.85 -3.76
N TYR A 191 -6.97 0.54 -5.00
CA TYR A 191 -6.29 1.47 -5.93
C TYR A 191 -7.20 1.85 -7.08
#